data_062a54af24259f0d57bec38088e06cff
#
_entry.id   062a54af24259f0d57bec38088e06cff
#
_cell.length_a   1.000
_cell.length_b   1.000
_cell.length_c   1.000
_cell.angle_alpha   90.00
_cell.angle_beta   90.00
_cell.angle_gamma   90.00
#
_symmetry.space_group_name_H-M   'P 1'
#
loop_
_entity.id
_entity.type
_entity.pdbx_description
1 polymer ?
#
loop_
_entity_poly.entity_id
_entity_poly.type
_entity_poly.pdbx_seq_one_letter_code
_entity_poly.pdbx_strand_id
1 'polypeptide(L)'
;MENSSLMKVAVYSTHKFEKEYLEKAFSGKHDVKYISSPLTLETASLADGNEAVSIFVSDNASAPVLQILSKIGVKFLVLRSAGYNHVDLAEAKKLNIKVARVPEYSPYAVAEHTVALMLALIEN
;
A
#
# COMPACT_ATOMS: atom_id res chain seq x y z
N MET A 1 -14.87 -4.11 20.19
CA MET A 1 -14.76 -3.95 19.58
C MET A 1 -14.28 -3.72 18.67
N GLU A 2 -14.27 -3.60 18.48
CA GLU A 2 -13.95 -3.56 17.80
C GLU A 2 -13.35 -2.98 16.86
N ASN A 3 -12.87 -2.71 16.55
CA ASN A 3 -11.88 -2.18 15.63
C ASN A 3 -11.60 -3.08 14.44
N SER A 4 -12.46 -4.05 14.24
CA SER A 4 -12.29 -5.00 13.15
C SER A 4 -12.36 -4.33 11.78
N SER A 5 -12.97 -3.15 11.70
CA SER A 5 -13.10 -2.40 10.45
C SER A 5 -11.93 -1.46 10.18
N LEU A 6 -10.99 -1.30 11.12
CA LEU A 6 -9.85 -0.42 10.92
C LEU A 6 -8.76 -1.11 10.14
N MET A 7 -8.27 -0.44 9.12
CA MET A 7 -7.10 -0.88 8.38
C MET A 7 -5.86 -0.25 8.99
N LYS A 8 -4.76 -0.99 8.99
CA LYS A 8 -3.43 -0.44 9.29
C LYS A 8 -2.66 -0.41 7.99
N VAL A 9 -2.43 0.78 7.50
CA VAL A 9 -1.91 0.99 6.15
C VAL A 9 -0.70 1.91 6.18
N ALA A 10 0.33 1.56 5.42
CA ALA A 10 1.46 2.44 5.17
C ALA A 10 1.43 2.87 3.71
N VAL A 11 1.50 4.16 3.46
CA VAL A 11 1.49 4.71 2.10
C VAL A 11 2.85 5.33 1.83
N TYR A 12 3.63 4.67 0.98
CA TYR A 12 4.96 5.15 0.59
C TYR A 12 4.86 6.15 -0.55
N SER A 13 5.89 6.97 -0.69
CA SER A 13 6.00 7.98 -1.75
C SER A 13 4.75 8.86 -1.76
N THR A 14 4.32 9.28 -0.58
CA THR A 14 3.13 10.10 -0.46
C THR A 14 3.47 11.54 -0.83
N HIS A 15 2.93 12.00 -1.94
CA HIS A 15 3.10 13.37 -2.36
C HIS A 15 2.10 14.27 -1.63
N LYS A 16 2.47 15.53 -1.45
CA LYS A 16 1.61 16.48 -0.75
C LYS A 16 0.20 16.53 -1.33
N PHE A 17 0.12 16.55 -2.67
CA PHE A 17 -1.19 16.65 -3.31
C PHE A 17 -2.01 15.38 -3.17
N GLU A 18 -1.36 14.22 -2.98
CA GLU A 18 -2.07 12.96 -2.78
C GLU A 18 -2.60 12.82 -1.37
N LYS A 19 -1.84 13.32 -0.40
CA LYS A 19 -2.17 13.10 1.01
C LYS A 19 -3.56 13.60 1.35
N GLU A 20 -3.91 14.77 0.86
CA GLU A 20 -5.22 15.35 1.11
C GLU A 20 -6.35 14.46 0.61
N TYR A 21 -6.20 13.93 -0.61
CA TYR A 21 -7.21 13.05 -1.18
C TYR A 21 -7.27 11.71 -0.46
N LEU A 22 -6.12 11.18 -0.09
CA LEU A 22 -6.08 9.91 0.65
C LEU A 22 -6.72 10.07 2.03
N GLU A 23 -6.44 11.17 2.72
CA GLU A 23 -7.05 11.41 4.02
C GLU A 23 -8.57 11.50 3.94
N LYS A 24 -9.07 12.13 2.90
CA LYS A 24 -10.51 12.20 2.68
C LYS A 24 -11.09 10.82 2.37
N ALA A 25 -10.42 10.05 1.52
CA ALA A 25 -10.90 8.73 1.13
C ALA A 25 -10.92 7.78 2.33
N PHE A 26 -9.92 7.83 3.18
CA PHE A 26 -9.92 7.02 4.40
C PHE A 26 -10.89 7.55 5.46
N SER A 27 -11.30 8.81 5.34
CA SER A 27 -12.29 9.45 6.22
C SER A 27 -11.90 9.43 7.69
N GLY A 28 -10.61 9.38 7.98
CA GLY A 28 -10.12 9.39 9.34
C GLY A 28 -10.46 8.16 10.16
N LYS A 29 -11.00 7.11 9.53
CA LYS A 29 -11.46 5.91 10.22
C LYS A 29 -10.43 4.82 10.30
N HIS A 30 -9.28 5.02 9.66
CA HIS A 30 -8.26 3.98 9.55
C HIS A 30 -6.94 4.49 10.07
N ASP A 31 -6.08 3.57 10.48
CA ASP A 31 -4.76 3.90 10.97
C ASP A 31 -3.80 3.94 9.77
N VAL A 32 -3.53 5.13 9.27
CA VAL A 32 -2.75 5.33 8.05
C VAL A 32 -1.45 6.04 8.37
N LYS A 33 -0.35 5.43 7.98
CA LYS A 33 0.96 6.03 8.11
C LYS A 33 1.40 6.54 6.75
N TYR A 34 1.59 7.84 6.64
CA TYR A 34 2.03 8.45 5.39
C TYR A 34 3.54 8.60 5.41
N ILE A 35 4.20 8.02 4.43
CA ILE A 35 5.66 8.01 4.32
C ILE A 35 6.02 8.74 3.03
N SER A 36 6.74 9.84 3.14
CA SER A 36 7.14 10.60 1.96
C SER A 36 8.27 9.93 1.20
N SER A 37 9.06 9.11 1.88
CA SER A 37 10.17 8.39 1.25
C SER A 37 9.66 7.27 0.35
N PRO A 38 10.43 6.90 -0.68
CA PRO A 38 10.06 5.74 -1.49
C PRO A 38 10.29 4.44 -0.71
N LEU A 39 9.62 3.38 -1.16
CA LEU A 39 9.88 2.05 -0.64
C LEU A 39 11.22 1.57 -1.19
N THR A 40 12.12 1.22 -0.31
CA THR A 40 13.42 0.67 -0.63
C THR A 40 13.74 -0.41 0.39
N LEU A 41 14.87 -1.07 0.20
CA LEU A 41 15.30 -2.06 1.17
C LEU A 41 15.48 -1.45 2.56
N GLU A 42 15.97 -0.20 2.61
CA GLU A 42 16.20 0.50 3.88
C GLU A 42 14.91 0.96 4.55
N THR A 43 13.89 1.32 3.76
CA THR A 43 12.66 1.87 4.31
C THR A 43 11.55 0.85 4.49
N ALA A 44 11.77 -0.38 4.07
CA ALA A 44 10.73 -1.41 4.15
C ALA A 44 10.23 -1.63 5.58
N SER A 45 11.14 -1.55 6.56
CA SER A 45 10.77 -1.78 7.96
C SER A 45 9.87 -0.69 8.53
N LEU A 46 9.76 0.46 7.86
CA LEU A 46 8.85 1.52 8.31
C LEU A 46 7.38 1.08 8.26
N ALA A 47 7.09 0.02 7.51
CA ALA A 47 5.72 -0.51 7.41
C ALA A 47 5.39 -1.48 8.54
N ASP A 48 6.28 -1.69 9.51
CA ASP A 48 6.04 -2.59 10.62
C ASP A 48 4.75 -2.22 11.34
N GLY A 49 3.93 -3.23 11.62
CA GLY A 49 2.65 -3.02 12.28
C GLY A 49 1.50 -2.77 11.32
N ASN A 50 1.77 -2.69 10.03
CA ASN A 50 0.73 -2.45 9.02
C ASN A 50 0.49 -3.69 8.20
N GLU A 51 -0.77 -3.93 7.83
CA GLU A 51 -1.12 -5.11 7.04
C GLU A 51 -1.20 -4.80 5.55
N ALA A 52 -1.35 -3.54 5.18
CA ALA A 52 -1.44 -3.13 3.79
C ALA A 52 -0.42 -2.03 3.51
N VAL A 53 0.14 -2.05 2.31
CA VAL A 53 1.12 -1.06 1.86
C VAL A 53 0.69 -0.57 0.50
N SER A 54 0.71 0.74 0.31
CA SER A 54 0.48 1.35 -0.99
C SER A 54 1.77 1.97 -1.49
N ILE A 55 2.10 1.72 -2.75
CA ILE A 55 3.33 2.23 -3.36
C ILE A 55 3.07 2.88 -4.70
N PHE A 56 4.06 3.61 -5.17
CA PHE A 56 4.02 4.31 -6.45
C PHE A 56 4.97 3.63 -7.43
N VAL A 57 4.92 4.04 -8.69
CA VAL A 57 5.68 3.39 -9.76
C VAL A 57 7.20 3.45 -9.53
N SER A 58 7.67 4.45 -8.81
CA SER A 58 9.10 4.62 -8.53
C SER A 58 9.61 3.78 -7.37
N ASP A 59 8.71 3.09 -6.68
CA ASP A 59 9.10 2.34 -5.50
C ASP A 59 9.66 0.96 -5.87
N ASN A 60 10.44 0.41 -4.96
CA ASN A 60 11.11 -0.87 -5.16
C ASN A 60 10.34 -1.96 -4.41
N ALA A 61 9.70 -2.85 -5.14
CA ALA A 61 9.05 -4.03 -4.57
C ALA A 61 9.67 -5.31 -5.13
N SER A 62 11.00 -5.35 -5.14
CA SER A 62 11.77 -6.53 -5.53
C SER A 62 11.67 -7.61 -4.46
N ALA A 63 12.16 -8.80 -4.77
CA ALA A 63 12.07 -9.93 -3.85
C ALA A 63 12.61 -9.64 -2.44
N PRO A 64 13.82 -9.04 -2.28
CA PRO A 64 14.30 -8.77 -0.92
C PRO A 64 13.40 -7.83 -0.14
N VAL A 65 12.83 -6.81 -0.81
CA VAL A 65 11.93 -5.87 -0.17
C VAL A 65 10.65 -6.56 0.26
N LEU A 66 10.08 -7.38 -0.64
CA LEU A 66 8.85 -8.12 -0.34
C LEU A 66 9.05 -9.09 0.83
N GLN A 67 10.23 -9.70 0.93
CA GLN A 67 10.54 -10.59 2.03
C GLN A 67 10.52 -9.86 3.37
N ILE A 68 11.03 -8.63 3.41
CA ILE A 68 10.97 -7.83 4.64
C ILE A 68 9.52 -7.49 4.96
N LEU A 69 8.76 -7.05 3.97
CA LEU A 69 7.35 -6.70 4.18
C LEU A 69 6.56 -7.90 4.71
N SER A 70 6.80 -9.08 4.15
CA SER A 70 6.13 -10.29 4.61
C SER A 70 6.45 -10.61 6.06
N LYS A 71 7.72 -10.46 6.45
CA LYS A 71 8.16 -10.75 7.82
C LYS A 71 7.49 -9.84 8.85
N ILE A 72 7.23 -8.59 8.48
CA ILE A 72 6.63 -7.64 9.41
C ILE A 72 5.11 -7.62 9.35
N GLY A 73 4.51 -8.54 8.58
CA GLY A 73 3.07 -8.73 8.63
C GLY A 73 2.27 -8.13 7.49
N VAL A 74 2.94 -7.60 6.47
CA VAL A 74 2.23 -7.03 5.32
C VAL A 74 1.65 -8.15 4.47
N LYS A 75 0.36 -8.05 4.16
CA LYS A 75 -0.37 -9.04 3.38
C LYS A 75 -0.92 -8.50 2.07
N PHE A 76 -1.02 -7.20 1.94
CA PHE A 76 -1.64 -6.56 0.78
C PHE A 76 -0.75 -5.46 0.26
N LEU A 77 -0.58 -5.42 -1.06
CA LEU A 77 0.20 -4.39 -1.73
C LEU A 77 -0.67 -3.76 -2.82
N VAL A 78 -0.92 -2.48 -2.70
CA VAL A 78 -1.76 -1.77 -3.66
C VAL A 78 -0.91 -0.76 -4.41
N LEU A 79 -0.88 -0.89 -5.72
CA LEU A 79 -0.04 -0.07 -6.58
C LEU A 79 -0.83 1.11 -7.11
N ARG A 80 -0.33 2.32 -6.85
CA ARG A 80 -0.90 3.54 -7.43
C ARG A 80 -0.22 3.79 -8.77
N SER A 81 -0.36 2.77 -9.66
CA SER A 81 0.23 2.82 -11.00
C SER A 81 -0.43 1.78 -11.88
N ALA A 82 -0.36 1.98 -13.18
CA ALA A 82 -0.92 1.03 -14.14
C ALA A 82 -0.03 -0.19 -14.35
N GLY A 83 1.27 -0.06 -14.13
CA GLY A 83 2.23 -1.12 -14.42
C GLY A 83 2.66 -1.90 -13.20
N TYR A 84 3.23 -3.06 -13.46
CA TYR A 84 3.75 -3.95 -12.43
C TYR A 84 5.26 -4.13 -12.51
N ASN A 85 5.95 -3.40 -13.40
CA ASN A 85 7.37 -3.65 -13.69
C ASN A 85 8.27 -3.51 -12.45
N HIS A 86 7.85 -2.75 -11.48
CA HIS A 86 8.62 -2.50 -10.26
C HIS A 86 8.33 -3.53 -9.16
N VAL A 87 7.52 -4.55 -9.45
CA VAL A 87 7.08 -5.53 -8.46
C VAL A 87 7.45 -6.93 -8.92
N ASP A 88 8.08 -7.70 -8.02
CA ASP A 88 8.32 -9.11 -8.27
C ASP A 88 7.06 -9.90 -7.92
N LEU A 89 6.20 -10.09 -8.92
CA LEU A 89 4.91 -10.74 -8.72
C LEU A 89 5.05 -12.20 -8.30
N ALA A 90 6.07 -12.89 -8.81
CA ALA A 90 6.30 -14.28 -8.45
C ALA A 90 6.64 -14.40 -6.96
N GLU A 91 7.49 -13.53 -6.47
CA GLU A 91 7.84 -13.54 -5.05
C GLU A 91 6.65 -13.14 -4.19
N ALA A 92 5.86 -12.15 -4.61
CA ALA A 92 4.67 -11.75 -3.87
C ALA A 92 3.71 -12.93 -3.71
N LYS A 93 3.48 -13.68 -4.78
CA LYS A 93 2.62 -14.86 -4.74
C LYS A 93 3.18 -15.92 -3.78
N LYS A 94 4.48 -16.15 -3.84
CA LYS A 94 5.16 -17.10 -2.96
C LYS A 94 5.00 -16.74 -1.49
N LEU A 95 5.02 -15.45 -1.19
CA LEU A 95 4.89 -14.94 0.17
C LEU A 95 3.43 -14.72 0.60
N ASN A 96 2.49 -15.02 -0.27
CA ASN A 96 1.05 -14.79 -0.05
C ASN A 96 0.71 -13.32 0.15
N ILE A 97 1.45 -12.45 -0.51
CA ILE A 97 1.10 -11.03 -0.55
C ILE A 97 0.20 -10.81 -1.76
N LYS A 98 -1.01 -10.34 -1.51
CA LYS A 98 -1.94 -10.04 -2.59
C LYS A 98 -1.62 -8.68 -3.18
N VAL A 99 -1.51 -8.61 -4.50
CA VAL A 99 -1.12 -7.40 -5.22
C VAL A 99 -2.28 -6.95 -6.10
N ALA A 100 -2.62 -5.68 -5.99
CA ALA A 100 -3.62 -5.07 -6.84
C ALA A 100 -3.11 -3.72 -7.32
N ARG A 101 -3.67 -3.23 -8.41
CA ARG A 101 -3.25 -1.94 -8.95
C ARG A 101 -4.43 -1.02 -9.18
N VAL A 102 -4.15 0.26 -9.15
CA VAL A 102 -5.13 1.31 -9.43
C VAL A 102 -4.66 2.06 -10.66
N PRO A 103 -5.44 2.07 -11.74
CA PRO A 103 -5.06 2.84 -12.91
C PRO A 103 -4.90 4.32 -12.58
N GLU A 104 -4.02 4.99 -13.31
CA GLU A 104 -3.81 6.41 -13.11
C GLU A 104 -4.94 7.20 -13.73
N TYR A 105 -5.67 7.93 -12.89
CA TYR A 105 -6.69 8.88 -13.31
C TYR A 105 -6.29 10.23 -12.71
N SER A 106 -7.22 10.93 -12.11
CA SER A 106 -6.92 12.10 -11.32
C SER A 106 -6.43 11.67 -9.94
N PRO A 107 -5.68 12.51 -9.22
CA PRO A 107 -5.26 12.18 -7.86
C PRO A 107 -6.44 11.81 -6.95
N TYR A 108 -7.57 12.45 -7.14
CA TYR A 108 -8.77 12.12 -6.38
C TYR A 108 -9.24 10.70 -6.68
N ALA A 109 -9.35 10.34 -7.95
CA ALA A 109 -9.83 9.02 -8.35
C ALA A 109 -8.86 7.92 -7.90
N VAL A 110 -7.55 8.18 -8.00
CA VAL A 110 -6.54 7.21 -7.54
C VAL A 110 -6.70 6.94 -6.04
N ALA A 111 -6.88 8.00 -5.25
CA ALA A 111 -7.05 7.85 -3.80
C ALA A 111 -8.31 7.04 -3.49
N GLU A 112 -9.43 7.35 -4.13
CA GLU A 112 -10.69 6.64 -3.90
C GLU A 112 -10.58 5.16 -4.25
N HIS A 113 -9.98 4.85 -5.40
CA HIS A 113 -9.82 3.46 -5.83
C HIS A 113 -8.84 2.71 -4.94
N THR A 114 -7.78 3.38 -4.49
CA THR A 114 -6.80 2.76 -3.59
C THR A 114 -7.48 2.30 -2.30
N VAL A 115 -8.26 3.17 -1.69
CA VAL A 115 -8.96 2.84 -0.45
C VAL A 115 -9.99 1.74 -0.68
N ALA A 116 -10.74 1.82 -1.78
CA ALA A 116 -11.74 0.81 -2.10
C ALA A 116 -11.11 -0.57 -2.29
N LEU A 117 -9.96 -0.64 -2.97
CA LEU A 117 -9.25 -1.91 -3.15
C LEU A 117 -8.75 -2.47 -1.84
N MET A 118 -8.20 -1.62 -0.99
CA MET A 118 -7.71 -2.07 0.31
C MET A 118 -8.84 -2.65 1.16
N LEU A 119 -9.97 -1.98 1.19
CA LEU A 119 -11.13 -2.48 1.91
C LEU A 119 -11.58 -3.83 1.36
N ALA A 120 -11.65 -3.96 0.04
CA ALA A 120 -12.07 -5.20 -0.59
C ALA A 120 -11.11 -6.35 -0.27
N LEU A 121 -9.80 -6.09 -0.31
CA LEU A 121 -8.80 -7.12 -0.04
C LEU A 121 -8.83 -7.56 1.42
N ILE A 122 -8.99 -6.62 2.34
CA ILE A 122 -8.95 -6.93 3.77
C ILE A 122 -10.22 -7.65 4.21
N GLU A 123 -11.36 -7.31 3.63
CA GLU A 123 -12.64 -7.93 3.99
C GLU A 123 -12.83 -9.33 3.41
N ASN A 124 -12.03 -9.67 2.41
CA ASN A 124 -12.06 -11.00 1.86
C ASN A 124 -11.03 -11.88 2.52
#